data_0a252f8e46171e8b8f692e478943fe5d
#
_entry.id   0a252f8e46171e8b8f692e478943fe5d
#
_cell.length_a   1.000
_cell.length_b   1.000
_cell.length_c   1.000
_cell.angle_alpha   90.00
_cell.angle_beta   90.00
_cell.angle_gamma   90.00
#
_symmetry.space_group_name_H-M   'P 1'
#
loop_
_entity.id
_entity.type
_entity.pdbx_description
1 polymer ?
#
loop_
_entity_poly.entity_id
_entity_poly.type
_entity_poly.pdbx_seq_one_letter_code
_entity_poly.pdbx_strand_id
1 'polypeptide(L)'
;MDFDLKSLSDRLDELNLSETQPIIILCEGESERTYVQMINKLFKFKDAYCVVFKAVCVQSGYWNQVKKAYKKAYKDNPKCLIFSFVDHDIYLRESDMDCNGDYYKLLEDHNNIAKSVLFSHMNFEDVLMLHLDKKILKDWIDVMNAHNHFNDPLFAKKYVPIFDNFCNVHKDELPDNWPSLYVKGVIPFELTKERILTMIDNLSVPECPIKFQFGELIKYLYLDKKLIDFRN
;
A
#
# COMPACT_ATOMS: atom_id res chain seq x y z
N MET A 1 3.58 -17.72 -1.07
CA MET A 1 2.18 -17.82 -0.58
C MET A 1 1.40 -16.74 -1.31
N ASP A 2 0.49 -17.12 -2.18
CA ASP A 2 -0.37 -16.17 -2.86
C ASP A 2 -1.33 -15.58 -1.83
N PHE A 3 -1.07 -14.34 -1.39
CA PHE A 3 -2.10 -13.55 -0.77
C PHE A 3 -3.19 -13.35 -1.84
N ASP A 4 -4.21 -14.17 -1.75
CA ASP A 4 -5.28 -14.23 -2.73
C ASP A 4 -6.00 -12.87 -2.79
N LEU A 5 -5.74 -12.11 -3.87
CA LEU A 5 -6.42 -10.83 -4.10
C LEU A 5 -7.93 -11.00 -4.25
N LYS A 6 -8.41 -12.21 -4.64
CA LYS A 6 -9.84 -12.55 -4.57
C LYS A 6 -10.36 -12.45 -3.14
N SER A 7 -9.53 -12.77 -2.15
CA SER A 7 -9.91 -12.61 -0.75
C SER A 7 -10.13 -11.15 -0.34
N LEU A 8 -9.47 -10.17 -0.98
CA LEU A 8 -9.72 -8.76 -0.67
C LEU A 8 -11.06 -8.31 -1.22
N SER A 9 -11.40 -8.62 -2.47
CA SER A 9 -12.71 -8.30 -3.06
C SER A 9 -13.84 -8.93 -2.26
N ASP A 10 -13.73 -10.23 -1.95
CA ASP A 10 -14.73 -10.95 -1.15
C ASP A 10 -14.86 -10.35 0.25
N ARG A 11 -13.75 -9.98 0.88
CA ARG A 11 -13.75 -9.29 2.19
C ARG A 11 -14.41 -7.93 2.14
N LEU A 12 -14.18 -7.18 1.05
CA LEU A 12 -14.76 -5.85 0.88
C LEU A 12 -16.26 -5.92 0.58
N ASP A 13 -16.72 -6.97 -0.12
CA ASP A 13 -18.13 -7.19 -0.39
C ASP A 13 -18.94 -7.54 0.87
N GLU A 14 -18.31 -8.18 1.86
CA GLU A 14 -18.93 -8.45 3.16
C GLU A 14 -19.05 -7.19 4.04
N LEU A 15 -18.35 -6.08 3.69
CA LEU A 15 -18.32 -4.87 4.48
C LEU A 15 -19.48 -3.93 4.12
N ASN A 16 -20.22 -3.48 5.13
CA ASN A 16 -21.22 -2.43 4.95
C ASN A 16 -20.53 -1.06 4.88
N LEU A 17 -20.08 -0.69 3.68
CA LEU A 17 -19.38 0.57 3.43
C LEU A 17 -20.35 1.75 3.62
N SER A 18 -20.13 2.54 4.66
CA SER A 18 -20.88 3.78 4.88
C SER A 18 -20.23 4.93 4.10
N GLU A 19 -20.99 5.56 3.20
CA GLU A 19 -20.53 6.70 2.40
C GLU A 19 -20.22 7.95 3.24
N THR A 20 -20.64 7.98 4.51
CA THR A 20 -20.54 9.16 5.37
C THR A 20 -19.44 9.08 6.41
N GLN A 21 -18.77 7.93 6.56
CA GLN A 21 -17.74 7.73 7.58
C GLN A 21 -16.39 7.44 6.93
N PRO A 22 -15.29 8.06 7.43
CA PRO A 22 -13.96 7.77 6.91
C PRO A 22 -13.58 6.33 7.24
N ILE A 23 -12.85 5.70 6.31
CA ILE A 23 -12.15 4.44 6.54
C ILE A 23 -10.84 4.78 7.28
N ILE A 24 -10.59 4.13 8.41
CA ILE A 24 -9.34 4.35 9.17
C ILE A 24 -8.25 3.46 8.57
N ILE A 25 -7.14 4.08 8.18
CA ILE A 25 -5.94 3.39 7.68
C ILE A 25 -4.84 3.53 8.73
N LEU A 26 -4.48 2.42 9.35
CA LEU A 26 -3.36 2.31 10.26
C LEU A 26 -2.10 2.09 9.42
N CYS A 27 -1.31 3.14 9.22
CA CYS A 27 -0.11 3.12 8.39
C CYS A 27 1.08 2.67 9.21
N GLU A 28 1.92 1.80 8.67
CA GLU A 28 3.14 1.35 9.32
C GLU A 28 4.05 2.51 9.65
N GLY A 29 4.32 3.39 8.69
CA GLY A 29 5.24 4.50 8.81
C GLY A 29 4.69 5.83 8.29
N GLU A 30 5.58 6.80 8.22
CA GLU A 30 5.28 8.15 7.73
C GLU A 30 5.09 8.21 6.21
N SER A 31 5.76 7.34 5.46
CA SER A 31 5.63 7.27 3.99
C SER A 31 4.21 6.89 3.60
N GLU A 32 3.70 5.78 4.15
CA GLU A 32 2.35 5.30 3.92
C GLU A 32 1.32 6.33 4.40
N ARG A 33 1.55 6.95 5.57
CA ARG A 33 0.68 8.00 6.09
C ARG A 33 0.61 9.19 5.15
N THR A 34 1.75 9.67 4.68
CA THR A 34 1.83 10.78 3.74
C THR A 34 1.10 10.44 2.45
N TYR A 35 1.32 9.23 1.92
CA TYR A 35 0.63 8.75 0.72
C TYR A 35 -0.89 8.74 0.89
N VAL A 36 -1.41 8.17 1.97
CA VAL A 36 -2.86 8.16 2.26
C VAL A 36 -3.42 9.58 2.38
N GLN A 37 -2.66 10.52 2.96
CA GLN A 37 -3.06 11.92 3.04
C GLN A 37 -3.10 12.59 1.66
N MET A 38 -2.17 12.26 0.75
CA MET A 38 -2.21 12.75 -0.63
C MET A 38 -3.41 12.19 -1.40
N ILE A 39 -3.74 10.90 -1.22
CA ILE A 39 -4.96 10.29 -1.77
C ILE A 39 -6.22 11.06 -1.32
N ASN A 40 -6.30 11.45 -0.06
CA ASN A 40 -7.45 12.22 0.45
C ASN A 40 -7.59 13.63 -0.18
N LYS A 41 -6.52 14.21 -0.71
CA LYS A 41 -6.62 15.46 -1.46
C LYS A 41 -7.30 15.27 -2.81
N LEU A 42 -7.19 14.06 -3.38
CA LEU A 42 -7.74 13.73 -4.69
C LEU A 42 -9.15 13.18 -4.62
N PHE A 43 -9.48 12.41 -3.59
CA PHE A 43 -10.76 11.71 -3.50
C PHE A 43 -11.70 12.29 -2.45
N LYS A 44 -12.99 12.12 -2.71
CA LYS A 44 -14.10 12.33 -1.76
C LYS A 44 -15.08 11.17 -1.90
N PHE A 45 -15.87 10.90 -0.88
CA PHE A 45 -17.07 10.08 -1.07
C PHE A 45 -18.03 10.80 -2.03
N LYS A 46 -18.72 10.03 -2.87
CA LYS A 46 -19.69 10.56 -3.79
C LYS A 46 -20.76 11.34 -3.01
N ASP A 47 -21.06 12.53 -3.48
CA ASP A 47 -22.04 13.44 -2.86
C ASP A 47 -21.74 13.88 -1.41
N ALA A 48 -20.49 13.69 -0.92
CA ALA A 48 -20.08 14.11 0.41
C ALA A 48 -18.73 14.84 0.39
N TYR A 49 -18.51 15.72 1.38
CA TYR A 49 -17.24 16.47 1.54
C TYR A 49 -16.32 15.88 2.62
N CYS A 50 -16.58 14.66 3.07
CA CYS A 50 -15.71 14.03 4.06
C CYS A 50 -14.45 13.41 3.44
N VAL A 51 -13.42 13.24 4.25
CA VAL A 51 -12.22 12.49 3.85
C VAL A 51 -12.58 11.02 3.70
N VAL A 52 -12.04 10.36 2.67
CA VAL A 52 -12.27 8.93 2.42
C VAL A 52 -11.51 8.10 3.45
N PHE A 53 -10.23 8.46 3.69
CA PHE A 53 -9.35 7.73 4.59
C PHE A 53 -8.85 8.62 5.73
N LYS A 54 -8.93 8.12 6.97
CA LYS A 54 -8.29 8.73 8.13
C LYS A 54 -6.97 7.99 8.39
N ALA A 55 -5.85 8.60 7.98
CA ALA A 55 -4.52 8.01 8.17
C ALA A 55 -4.04 8.16 9.62
N VAL A 56 -3.56 7.07 10.23
CA VAL A 56 -2.97 7.02 11.56
C VAL A 56 -1.64 6.27 11.48
N CYS A 57 -0.54 6.93 11.84
CA CYS A 57 0.77 6.30 11.87
C CYS A 57 0.93 5.43 13.13
N VAL A 58 1.31 4.17 12.96
CA VAL A 58 1.54 3.18 14.02
C VAL A 58 3.02 3.11 14.40
N GLN A 59 3.91 3.49 13.50
CA GLN A 59 5.37 3.45 13.61
C GLN A 59 5.95 2.03 13.77
N SER A 60 5.21 1.01 13.32
CA SER A 60 5.65 -0.38 13.35
C SER A 60 4.74 -1.26 12.50
N GLY A 61 5.33 -2.13 11.68
CA GLY A 61 4.65 -3.20 10.94
C GLY A 61 4.49 -4.50 11.72
N TYR A 62 5.14 -4.65 12.87
CA TYR A 62 5.06 -5.89 13.66
C TYR A 62 3.64 -6.18 14.14
N TRP A 63 3.21 -7.44 13.99
CA TRP A 63 1.84 -7.88 14.22
C TRP A 63 1.25 -7.47 15.57
N ASN A 64 2.03 -7.60 16.65
CA ASN A 64 1.56 -7.21 17.97
C ASN A 64 1.22 -5.71 18.07
N GLN A 65 1.97 -4.85 17.39
CA GLN A 65 1.73 -3.40 17.36
C GLN A 65 0.53 -3.07 16.48
N VAL A 66 0.45 -3.69 15.31
CA VAL A 66 -0.69 -3.59 14.39
C VAL A 66 -1.99 -4.00 15.10
N LYS A 67 -1.99 -5.17 15.78
CA LYS A 67 -3.12 -5.68 16.53
C LYS A 67 -3.54 -4.74 17.68
N LYS A 68 -2.57 -4.17 18.40
CA LYS A 68 -2.82 -3.19 19.49
C LYS A 68 -3.44 -1.91 18.93
N ALA A 69 -2.90 -1.39 17.83
CA ALA A 69 -3.40 -0.18 17.18
C ALA A 69 -4.82 -0.38 16.64
N TYR A 70 -5.08 -1.54 16.01
CA TYR A 70 -6.42 -1.89 15.54
C TYR A 70 -7.44 -1.91 16.67
N LYS A 71 -7.15 -2.62 17.76
CA LYS A 71 -8.06 -2.71 18.93
C LYS A 71 -8.35 -1.33 19.52
N LYS A 72 -7.35 -0.45 19.58
CA LYS A 72 -7.53 0.93 20.04
C LYS A 72 -8.42 1.71 19.08
N ALA A 73 -8.11 1.67 17.78
CA ALA A 73 -8.90 2.38 16.77
C ALA A 73 -10.35 1.92 16.75
N TYR A 74 -10.60 0.61 16.84
CA TYR A 74 -11.94 0.04 16.92
C TYR A 74 -12.71 0.49 18.16
N LYS A 75 -12.06 0.51 19.33
CA LYS A 75 -12.67 1.02 20.57
C LYS A 75 -13.10 2.48 20.45
N ASP A 76 -12.23 3.30 19.85
CA ASP A 76 -12.46 4.74 19.70
C ASP A 76 -13.47 5.06 18.57
N ASN A 77 -13.60 4.16 17.58
CA ASN A 77 -14.45 4.36 16.39
C ASN A 77 -15.15 3.05 15.98
N PRO A 78 -16.09 2.55 16.78
CA PRO A 78 -16.67 1.19 16.59
C PRO A 78 -17.52 1.03 15.31
N LYS A 79 -17.87 2.14 14.66
CA LYS A 79 -18.65 2.13 13.40
C LYS A 79 -17.78 2.31 12.16
N CYS A 80 -16.50 2.65 12.30
CA CYS A 80 -15.61 2.84 11.17
C CYS A 80 -15.04 1.51 10.70
N LEU A 81 -14.79 1.40 9.40
CA LEU A 81 -13.93 0.36 8.86
C LEU A 81 -12.47 0.70 9.17
N ILE A 82 -11.71 -0.29 9.55
CA ILE A 82 -10.32 -0.13 9.93
C ILE A 82 -9.50 -1.10 9.13
N PHE A 83 -8.49 -0.59 8.42
CA PHE A 83 -7.47 -1.38 7.73
C PHE A 83 -6.09 -1.03 8.26
N SER A 84 -5.19 -2.01 8.24
CA SER A 84 -3.77 -1.83 8.57
C SER A 84 -2.96 -1.95 7.28
N PHE A 85 -2.29 -0.88 6.90
CA PHE A 85 -1.47 -0.80 5.70
C PHE A 85 -0.01 -0.96 6.10
N VAL A 86 0.60 -2.09 5.74
CA VAL A 86 1.92 -2.53 6.18
C VAL A 86 2.74 -3.12 5.03
N ASP A 87 4.05 -3.05 5.14
CA ASP A 87 4.96 -3.69 4.21
C ASP A 87 4.97 -5.21 4.41
N HIS A 88 5.01 -5.94 3.30
CA HIS A 88 5.00 -7.41 3.32
C HIS A 88 6.38 -8.02 3.63
N ASP A 89 7.44 -7.24 3.48
CA ASP A 89 8.82 -7.70 3.64
C ASP A 89 9.12 -8.27 5.04
N ILE A 90 8.57 -7.66 6.10
CA ILE A 90 8.71 -8.12 7.47
C ILE A 90 8.12 -9.53 7.61
N TYR A 91 6.92 -9.73 7.09
CA TYR A 91 6.20 -11.00 7.19
C TYR A 91 6.83 -12.10 6.35
N LEU A 92 7.40 -11.79 5.20
CA LEU A 92 8.13 -12.75 4.37
C LEU A 92 9.44 -13.21 5.02
N ARG A 93 10.19 -12.27 5.59
CA ARG A 93 11.47 -12.60 6.25
C ARG A 93 11.30 -13.49 7.48
N GLU A 94 10.22 -13.33 8.20
CA GLU A 94 9.94 -14.11 9.40
C GLU A 94 9.32 -15.48 9.08
N SER A 95 8.76 -15.67 7.88
CA SER A 95 8.15 -16.97 7.50
C SER A 95 9.14 -18.12 7.48
N ASP A 96 10.42 -17.85 7.22
CA ASP A 96 11.46 -18.86 7.06
C ASP A 96 12.27 -19.09 8.35
N MET A 97 12.17 -18.23 9.36
CA MET A 97 13.11 -18.22 10.48
C MET A 97 12.56 -18.74 11.81
N ASP A 98 11.27 -18.59 12.08
CA ASP A 98 10.72 -18.97 13.40
C ASP A 98 9.20 -19.16 13.31
N CYS A 99 8.73 -20.35 13.75
CA CYS A 99 7.30 -20.63 13.90
C CYS A 99 6.58 -19.74 14.95
N ASN A 100 7.28 -18.89 15.66
CA ASN A 100 6.74 -17.85 16.55
C ASN A 100 6.77 -16.43 15.95
N GLY A 101 7.22 -16.28 14.70
CA GLY A 101 7.29 -14.99 14.01
C GLY A 101 5.92 -14.31 13.83
N ASP A 102 5.95 -13.04 13.51
CA ASP A 102 4.71 -12.23 13.34
C ASP A 102 3.84 -12.74 12.19
N TYR A 103 4.43 -13.36 11.18
CA TYR A 103 3.71 -14.02 10.09
C TYR A 103 2.80 -15.15 10.58
N TYR A 104 3.33 -16.07 11.40
CA TYR A 104 2.53 -17.16 11.97
C TYR A 104 1.45 -16.66 12.92
N LYS A 105 1.77 -15.65 13.72
CA LYS A 105 0.79 -14.98 14.59
C LYS A 105 -0.34 -14.32 13.80
N LEU A 106 -0.04 -13.79 12.61
CA LEU A 106 -1.05 -13.28 11.69
C LEU A 106 -1.94 -14.40 11.15
N LEU A 107 -1.33 -15.53 10.70
CA LEU A 107 -2.08 -16.68 10.18
C LEU A 107 -2.97 -17.35 11.23
N GLU A 108 -2.49 -17.41 12.49
CA GLU A 108 -3.24 -17.97 13.61
C GLU A 108 -4.32 -17.04 14.16
N ASP A 109 -4.34 -15.77 13.72
CA ASP A 109 -5.37 -14.85 14.20
C ASP A 109 -6.71 -15.14 13.52
N HIS A 110 -7.52 -15.98 14.14
CA HIS A 110 -8.87 -16.31 13.71
C HIS A 110 -9.87 -15.14 13.89
N ASN A 111 -9.42 -14.03 14.44
CA ASN A 111 -10.22 -12.81 14.53
C ASN A 111 -10.19 -12.04 13.20
N ASN A 112 -11.20 -11.20 12.98
CA ASN A 112 -11.29 -10.39 11.75
C ASN A 112 -10.16 -9.35 11.57
N ILE A 113 -9.22 -9.23 12.53
CA ILE A 113 -8.11 -8.27 12.46
C ILE A 113 -7.15 -8.65 11.33
N ALA A 114 -6.80 -9.94 11.19
CA ALA A 114 -5.93 -10.39 10.11
C ALA A 114 -6.53 -10.07 8.73
N LYS A 115 -7.84 -10.19 8.60
CA LYS A 115 -8.58 -9.86 7.38
C LYS A 115 -8.56 -8.36 7.04
N SER A 116 -8.20 -7.50 7.97
CA SER A 116 -8.11 -6.05 7.78
C SER A 116 -6.71 -5.58 7.35
N VAL A 117 -5.74 -6.49 7.24
CA VAL A 117 -4.38 -6.12 6.80
C VAL A 117 -4.33 -5.97 5.29
N LEU A 118 -3.79 -4.85 4.85
CA LEU A 118 -3.51 -4.52 3.46
C LEU A 118 -1.99 -4.47 3.29
N PHE A 119 -1.46 -5.32 2.44
CA PHE A 119 -0.04 -5.37 2.18
C PHE A 119 0.37 -4.50 0.99
N SER A 120 1.51 -3.80 1.12
CA SER A 120 2.34 -3.43 0.00
C SER A 120 3.35 -4.55 -0.23
N HIS A 121 3.44 -5.04 -1.48
CA HIS A 121 4.37 -6.12 -1.81
C HIS A 121 5.78 -5.59 -1.84
N MET A 122 6.62 -6.23 -1.07
CA MET A 122 8.01 -5.91 -0.75
C MET A 122 8.15 -4.60 0.01
N ASN A 123 8.61 -3.53 -0.64
CA ASN A 123 8.81 -2.24 -0.04
C ASN A 123 7.79 -1.23 -0.57
N PHE A 124 7.47 -0.24 0.22
CA PHE A 124 6.54 0.82 -0.20
C PHE A 124 7.06 1.60 -1.44
N GLU A 125 8.37 1.71 -1.61
CA GLU A 125 8.98 2.39 -2.76
C GLU A 125 8.68 1.68 -4.09
N ASP A 126 8.55 0.36 -4.10
CA ASP A 126 8.13 -0.39 -5.30
C ASP A 126 6.72 0.02 -5.74
N VAL A 127 5.84 0.30 -4.77
CA VAL A 127 4.49 0.80 -5.02
C VAL A 127 4.50 2.15 -5.75
N LEU A 128 5.47 3.01 -5.47
CA LEU A 128 5.58 4.31 -6.12
C LEU A 128 5.84 4.17 -7.63
N MET A 129 6.51 3.11 -8.05
CA MET A 129 6.75 2.82 -9.48
C MET A 129 5.47 2.50 -10.24
N LEU A 130 4.42 2.01 -9.57
CA LEU A 130 3.11 1.79 -10.20
C LEU A 130 2.45 3.08 -10.74
N HIS A 131 2.87 4.24 -10.26
CA HIS A 131 2.36 5.54 -10.70
C HIS A 131 3.05 6.08 -11.96
N LEU A 132 4.07 5.39 -12.45
CA LEU A 132 4.85 5.77 -13.62
C LEU A 132 4.36 5.05 -14.87
N ASP A 133 4.80 5.51 -16.03
CA ASP A 133 4.45 4.85 -17.27
C ASP A 133 4.97 3.40 -17.34
N LYS A 134 4.39 2.61 -18.24
CA LYS A 134 4.66 1.17 -18.36
C LYS A 134 6.12 0.87 -18.71
N LYS A 135 6.81 1.78 -19.39
CA LYS A 135 8.22 1.58 -19.76
C LYS A 135 9.08 1.63 -18.50
N ILE A 136 8.97 2.70 -17.72
CA ILE A 136 9.73 2.89 -16.47
C ILE A 136 9.41 1.78 -15.46
N LEU A 137 8.12 1.44 -15.32
CA LEU A 137 7.71 0.34 -14.46
C LEU A 137 8.35 -0.99 -14.89
N LYS A 138 8.37 -1.28 -16.18
CA LYS A 138 9.02 -2.49 -16.70
C LYS A 138 10.50 -2.50 -16.44
N ASP A 139 11.19 -1.40 -16.71
CA ASP A 139 12.64 -1.26 -16.47
C ASP A 139 12.97 -1.47 -15.00
N TRP A 140 12.12 -0.95 -14.08
CA TRP A 140 12.24 -1.22 -12.65
C TRP A 140 12.07 -2.70 -12.30
N ILE A 141 11.00 -3.32 -12.83
CA ILE A 141 10.73 -4.75 -12.62
C ILE A 141 11.91 -5.61 -13.11
N ASP A 142 12.47 -5.28 -14.27
CA ASP A 142 13.61 -6.02 -14.84
C ASP A 142 14.86 -5.89 -13.94
N VAL A 143 15.13 -4.70 -13.41
CA VAL A 143 16.23 -4.47 -12.44
C VAL A 143 16.01 -5.29 -11.17
N MET A 144 14.81 -5.27 -10.60
CA MET A 144 14.51 -5.95 -9.34
C MET A 144 14.47 -7.48 -9.51
N ASN A 145 14.02 -7.98 -10.66
CA ASN A 145 14.11 -9.41 -11.01
C ASN A 145 15.56 -9.89 -11.11
N ALA A 146 16.47 -9.07 -11.69
CA ALA A 146 17.90 -9.40 -11.75
C ALA A 146 18.53 -9.59 -10.35
N HIS A 147 17.92 -9.01 -9.32
CA HIS A 147 18.30 -9.15 -7.92
C HIS A 147 17.43 -10.16 -7.15
N ASN A 148 16.52 -10.85 -7.80
CA ASN A 148 15.55 -11.78 -7.20
C ASN A 148 14.69 -11.16 -6.09
N HIS A 149 14.51 -9.84 -6.12
CA HIS A 149 13.87 -9.06 -5.05
C HIS A 149 12.44 -9.51 -4.76
N PHE A 150 11.66 -9.82 -5.79
CA PHE A 150 10.25 -10.21 -5.62
C PHE A 150 10.04 -11.61 -5.03
N ASN A 151 11.10 -12.40 -4.87
CA ASN A 151 11.06 -13.68 -4.16
C ASN A 151 11.84 -13.66 -2.84
N ASP A 152 12.91 -12.84 -2.78
CA ASP A 152 13.78 -12.67 -1.61
C ASP A 152 14.01 -11.16 -1.38
N PRO A 153 13.20 -10.53 -0.52
CA PRO A 153 13.22 -9.07 -0.35
C PRO A 153 14.58 -8.54 0.07
N LEU A 154 15.07 -7.58 -0.69
CA LEU A 154 16.33 -6.92 -0.39
C LEU A 154 16.19 -6.04 0.86
N PHE A 155 17.16 -6.19 1.78
CA PHE A 155 17.28 -5.26 2.90
C PHE A 155 17.65 -3.86 2.43
N ALA A 156 17.23 -2.83 3.16
CA ALA A 156 17.44 -1.42 2.84
C ALA A 156 18.91 -1.10 2.43
N LYS A 157 19.91 -1.73 3.08
CA LYS A 157 21.33 -1.56 2.75
C LYS A 157 21.67 -1.95 1.30
N LYS A 158 20.96 -2.94 0.72
CA LYS A 158 21.15 -3.36 -0.67
C LYS A 158 20.13 -2.68 -1.61
N TYR A 159 18.91 -2.48 -1.14
CA TYR A 159 17.80 -1.91 -1.89
C TYR A 159 18.07 -0.44 -2.25
N VAL A 160 18.42 0.40 -1.26
CA VAL A 160 18.61 1.84 -1.46
C VAL A 160 19.63 2.18 -2.55
N PRO A 161 20.83 1.59 -2.59
CA PRO A 161 21.76 1.87 -3.69
C PRO A 161 21.24 1.50 -5.09
N ILE A 162 20.43 0.43 -5.20
CA ILE A 162 19.82 0.03 -6.47
C ILE A 162 18.76 1.05 -6.88
N PHE A 163 17.91 1.45 -5.94
CA PHE A 163 16.89 2.47 -6.15
C PHE A 163 17.50 3.80 -6.59
N ASP A 164 18.52 4.28 -5.87
CA ASP A 164 19.23 5.52 -6.20
C ASP A 164 19.90 5.46 -7.58
N ASN A 165 20.52 4.33 -7.92
CA ASN A 165 21.12 4.14 -9.23
C ASN A 165 20.06 4.14 -10.34
N PHE A 166 18.93 3.47 -10.13
CA PHE A 166 17.81 3.48 -11.07
C PHE A 166 17.29 4.90 -11.30
N CYS A 167 17.07 5.66 -10.23
CA CYS A 167 16.60 7.04 -10.31
C CYS A 167 17.62 7.93 -11.07
N ASN A 168 18.92 7.74 -10.87
CA ASN A 168 19.95 8.48 -11.59
C ASN A 168 19.98 8.15 -13.09
N VAL A 169 19.80 6.87 -13.44
CA VAL A 169 19.78 6.43 -14.85
C VAL A 169 18.57 6.98 -15.58
N HIS A 170 17.42 7.00 -14.94
CA HIS A 170 16.13 7.41 -15.52
C HIS A 170 15.74 8.86 -15.17
N LYS A 171 16.66 9.69 -14.68
CA LYS A 171 16.39 11.04 -14.17
C LYS A 171 15.60 11.94 -15.13
N ASP A 172 15.80 11.78 -16.44
CA ASP A 172 15.13 12.59 -17.48
C ASP A 172 13.73 12.05 -17.85
N GLU A 173 13.40 10.84 -17.37
CA GLU A 173 12.10 10.17 -17.59
C GLU A 173 11.23 10.19 -16.31
N LEU A 174 11.84 10.43 -15.16
CA LEU A 174 11.14 10.53 -13.88
C LEU A 174 10.54 11.93 -13.69
N PRO A 175 9.53 12.08 -12.83
CA PRO A 175 8.97 13.40 -12.50
C PRO A 175 10.03 14.39 -12.00
N ASP A 176 9.89 15.68 -12.34
CA ASP A 176 10.86 16.76 -12.06
C ASP A 176 11.32 16.84 -10.59
N ASN A 177 10.48 16.43 -9.66
CA ASN A 177 10.78 16.44 -8.23
C ASN A 177 11.23 15.08 -7.69
N TRP A 178 11.51 14.11 -8.56
CA TRP A 178 11.97 12.80 -8.09
C TRP A 178 13.36 12.94 -7.45
N PRO A 179 13.52 12.57 -6.18
CA PRO A 179 14.80 12.74 -5.51
C PRO A 179 15.85 11.80 -6.11
N SER A 180 17.06 12.31 -6.26
CA SER A 180 18.23 11.50 -6.62
C SER A 180 18.67 10.55 -5.51
N LEU A 181 18.12 10.71 -4.31
CA LEU A 181 18.42 9.91 -3.12
C LEU A 181 17.12 9.56 -2.40
N TYR A 182 17.05 8.33 -1.91
CA TYR A 182 15.95 7.88 -1.07
C TYR A 182 15.81 8.73 0.21
N VAL A 183 14.62 9.26 0.44
CA VAL A 183 14.29 10.01 1.66
C VAL A 183 13.03 9.43 2.27
N LYS A 184 13.17 8.79 3.42
CA LYS A 184 12.04 8.17 4.14
C LYS A 184 10.95 9.22 4.46
N GLY A 185 9.72 8.86 4.16
CA GLY A 185 8.55 9.73 4.43
C GLY A 185 8.27 10.76 3.35
N VAL A 186 9.08 10.81 2.30
CA VAL A 186 8.88 11.71 1.16
C VAL A 186 8.33 10.93 -0.02
N ILE A 187 7.18 11.37 -0.54
CA ILE A 187 6.65 10.90 -1.80
C ILE A 187 7.27 11.78 -2.91
N PRO A 188 7.97 11.18 -3.88
CA PRO A 188 8.83 11.93 -4.80
C PRO A 188 8.10 12.70 -5.90
N PHE A 189 6.79 12.67 -5.91
CA PHE A 189 5.97 13.34 -6.91
C PHE A 189 4.62 13.77 -6.34
N GLU A 190 3.99 14.71 -7.00
CA GLU A 190 2.60 15.04 -6.72
C GLU A 190 1.67 13.93 -7.26
N LEU A 191 0.77 13.42 -6.42
CA LEU A 191 -0.28 12.53 -6.88
C LEU A 191 -1.32 13.36 -7.66
N THR A 192 -1.56 12.95 -8.89
CA THR A 192 -2.61 13.51 -9.75
C THR A 192 -3.62 12.42 -10.11
N LYS A 193 -4.75 12.82 -10.69
CA LYS A 193 -5.75 11.89 -11.21
C LYS A 193 -5.11 10.91 -12.22
N GLU A 194 -4.31 11.42 -13.14
CA GLU A 194 -3.64 10.65 -14.18
C GLU A 194 -2.73 9.58 -13.58
N ARG A 195 -1.95 9.93 -12.55
CA ARG A 195 -1.05 8.99 -11.86
C ARG A 195 -1.82 7.89 -11.13
N ILE A 196 -2.96 8.23 -10.50
CA ILE A 196 -3.81 7.22 -9.86
C ILE A 196 -4.41 6.27 -10.91
N LEU A 197 -4.87 6.79 -12.04
CA LEU A 197 -5.39 5.93 -13.11
C LEU A 197 -4.28 5.05 -13.70
N THR A 198 -3.07 5.59 -13.88
CA THR A 198 -1.89 4.80 -14.30
C THR A 198 -1.58 3.68 -13.30
N MET A 199 -1.62 3.96 -12.00
CA MET A 199 -1.44 2.93 -10.95
C MET A 199 -2.51 1.84 -11.07
N ILE A 200 -3.78 2.20 -11.21
CA ILE A 200 -4.88 1.23 -11.35
C ILE A 200 -4.69 0.36 -12.61
N ASP A 201 -4.27 0.95 -13.72
CA ASP A 201 -3.99 0.23 -14.96
C ASP A 201 -2.81 -0.72 -14.81
N ASN A 202 -1.73 -0.29 -14.15
CA ASN A 202 -0.54 -1.10 -13.90
C ASN A 202 -0.83 -2.26 -12.93
N LEU A 203 -1.66 -2.06 -11.90
CA LEU A 203 -2.13 -3.12 -11.02
C LEU A 203 -2.99 -4.17 -11.73
N SER A 204 -3.63 -3.77 -12.83
CA SER A 204 -4.48 -4.66 -13.62
C SER A 204 -3.70 -5.54 -14.61
N VAL A 205 -2.37 -5.37 -14.73
CA VAL A 205 -1.51 -6.21 -15.57
C VAL A 205 -1.24 -7.53 -14.84
N PRO A 206 -1.65 -8.70 -15.39
CA PRO A 206 -1.52 -9.98 -14.70
C PRO A 206 -0.09 -10.35 -14.29
N GLU A 207 0.88 -9.96 -15.11
CA GLU A 207 2.31 -10.26 -14.91
C GLU A 207 3.02 -9.27 -13.99
N CYS A 208 2.34 -8.23 -13.50
CA CYS A 208 2.96 -7.27 -12.58
C CYS A 208 3.28 -7.96 -11.23
N PRO A 209 4.55 -8.07 -10.84
CA PRO A 209 4.92 -8.72 -9.60
C PRO A 209 4.62 -7.86 -8.38
N ILE A 210 4.47 -6.54 -8.55
CA ILE A 210 4.19 -5.61 -7.47
C ILE A 210 2.72 -5.70 -7.09
N LYS A 211 2.44 -6.11 -5.87
CA LYS A 211 1.08 -6.19 -5.31
C LYS A 211 0.85 -5.03 -4.34
N PHE A 212 -0.27 -4.39 -4.47
CA PHE A 212 -0.60 -3.21 -3.67
C PHE A 212 -2.07 -3.23 -3.25
N GLN A 213 -2.36 -3.86 -2.12
CA GLN A 213 -3.74 -4.08 -1.69
C GLN A 213 -4.47 -2.78 -1.31
N PHE A 214 -3.76 -1.74 -0.85
CA PHE A 214 -4.39 -0.43 -0.66
C PHE A 214 -4.77 0.21 -2.02
N GLY A 215 -3.98 0.02 -3.07
CA GLY A 215 -4.35 0.41 -4.44
C GLY A 215 -5.56 -0.35 -4.96
N GLU A 216 -5.65 -1.64 -4.66
CA GLU A 216 -6.83 -2.45 -4.99
C GLU A 216 -8.08 -1.99 -4.22
N LEU A 217 -7.94 -1.56 -2.96
CA LEU A 217 -9.03 -0.92 -2.22
C LEU A 217 -9.50 0.36 -2.90
N ILE A 218 -8.58 1.22 -3.35
CA ILE A 218 -8.92 2.44 -4.10
C ILE A 218 -9.66 2.09 -5.39
N LYS A 219 -9.14 1.14 -6.17
CA LYS A 219 -9.76 0.65 -7.41
C LYS A 219 -11.17 0.14 -7.16
N TYR A 220 -11.36 -0.69 -6.16
CA TYR A 220 -12.67 -1.23 -5.76
C TYR A 220 -13.67 -0.12 -5.40
N LEU A 221 -13.27 0.82 -4.55
CA LEU A 221 -14.15 1.93 -4.15
C LEU A 221 -14.49 2.85 -5.32
N TYR A 222 -13.55 3.10 -6.22
CA TYR A 222 -13.70 4.03 -7.34
C TYR A 222 -14.41 3.40 -8.55
N LEU A 223 -13.93 2.23 -9.03
CA LEU A 223 -14.45 1.61 -10.25
C LEU A 223 -15.64 0.68 -9.99
N ASP A 224 -15.51 -0.22 -9.02
CA ASP A 224 -16.48 -1.30 -8.84
C ASP A 224 -17.71 -0.83 -8.06
N LYS A 225 -17.50 -0.20 -6.92
CA LYS A 225 -18.60 0.29 -6.07
C LYS A 225 -19.03 1.71 -6.38
N LYS A 226 -18.20 2.51 -7.05
CA LYS A 226 -18.47 3.92 -7.37
C LYS A 226 -18.85 4.77 -6.16
N LEU A 227 -18.23 4.46 -5.01
CA LEU A 227 -18.46 5.14 -3.74
C LEU A 227 -17.61 6.40 -3.58
N ILE A 228 -16.45 6.45 -4.22
CA ILE A 228 -15.57 7.61 -4.22
C ILE A 228 -15.42 8.19 -5.63
N ASP A 229 -15.11 9.46 -5.70
CA ASP A 229 -14.83 10.15 -6.95
C ASP A 229 -13.72 11.19 -6.74
N PHE A 230 -13.08 11.61 -7.83
CA PHE A 230 -12.10 12.68 -7.76
C PHE A 230 -12.75 14.00 -7.33
N ARG A 231 -12.01 14.76 -6.55
CA ARG A 231 -12.39 16.16 -6.26
C ARG A 231 -12.23 16.98 -7.53
N ASN A 232 -13.16 17.89 -7.76
CA ASN A 232 -13.06 18.91 -8.81
C ASN A 232 -12.03 19.95 -8.41
#